data_b092208b79ea2c720fe5347ab3246f32
#
_entry.id   b092208b79ea2c720fe5347ab3246f32
#
_cell.length_a   1.000
_cell.length_b   1.000
_cell.length_c   1.000
_cell.angle_alpha   90.00
_cell.angle_beta   90.00
_cell.angle_gamma   90.00
#
_symmetry.space_group_name_H-M   'P 1'
#
loop_
_entity.id
_entity.type
_entity.pdbx_description
1 polymer ?
#
loop_
_entity_poly.entity_id
_entity_poly.type
_entity_poly.pdbx_seq_one_letter_code
_entity_poly.pdbx_strand_id
1 'polypeptide(L)'
;MAGGARVSPGANPRVGLFAWLAAVVAATLVHEPAWLAAGCAAVVLLSGAGRLDLVLRALRVVLPVLLLISTGYLVMSWLTGTPAWSFLLLLNLRVFLLALLTSWMLRDVRIELALQGWPRARRWLSIVQVQVATFRRLAGEYRDAVKSRSTVAPTLRQRYRASGALGLAVLDKAVYNAEAVTQGMRSRGALDD
;
A
#
# COMPACT_ATOMS: atom_id res chain seq x y z
N MET A 1 9.94 -16.96 -8.66
CA MET A 1 11.37 -16.74 -8.31
C MET A 1 11.39 -15.73 -7.18
N ALA A 2 11.62 -16.19 -5.96
CA ALA A 2 11.65 -15.37 -4.75
C ALA A 2 13.04 -14.72 -4.66
N GLY A 3 13.12 -13.43 -5.00
CA GLY A 3 14.30 -12.61 -4.78
C GLY A 3 14.51 -12.42 -3.29
N GLY A 4 15.50 -13.13 -2.73
CA GLY A 4 15.88 -13.04 -1.33
C GLY A 4 16.22 -11.61 -0.94
N ALA A 5 15.40 -10.99 -0.11
CA ALA A 5 15.68 -9.73 0.54
C ALA A 5 16.97 -9.88 1.35
N ARG A 6 18.03 -9.17 0.98
CA ARG A 6 19.26 -9.06 1.78
C ARG A 6 18.93 -8.24 3.02
N VAL A 7 18.65 -8.93 4.10
CA VAL A 7 18.59 -8.33 5.43
C VAL A 7 20.02 -7.94 5.80
N SER A 8 20.31 -6.66 5.93
CA SER A 8 21.52 -6.20 6.59
C SER A 8 21.49 -6.72 8.04
N PRO A 9 22.45 -7.57 8.44
CA PRO A 9 22.47 -8.11 9.79
C PRO A 9 22.98 -7.02 10.74
N GLY A 10 22.05 -6.28 11.38
CA GLY A 10 22.46 -5.31 12.40
C GLY A 10 21.48 -4.18 12.72
N ALA A 11 20.58 -3.83 11.86
CA ALA A 11 19.62 -2.77 12.17
C ALA A 11 18.42 -3.33 12.94
N ASN A 12 18.21 -2.87 14.17
CA ASN A 12 17.00 -3.15 14.94
C ASN A 12 15.78 -2.73 14.10
N PRO A 13 14.85 -3.65 13.77
CA PRO A 13 13.73 -3.34 12.87
C PRO A 13 12.81 -2.23 13.42
N ARG A 14 12.86 -2.00 14.73
CA ARG A 14 12.18 -0.88 15.39
C ARG A 14 12.81 0.46 15.05
N VAL A 15 14.14 0.53 15.06
CA VAL A 15 14.87 1.75 14.69
C VAL A 15 14.59 2.12 13.25
N GLY A 16 14.54 1.13 12.35
CA GLY A 16 14.15 1.34 10.94
C GLY A 16 12.74 1.92 10.79
N LEU A 17 11.78 1.41 11.56
CA LEU A 17 10.40 1.90 11.54
C LEU A 17 10.29 3.34 12.08
N PHE A 18 10.95 3.65 13.20
CA PHE A 18 10.96 5.00 13.75
C PHE A 18 11.71 5.98 12.85
N ALA A 19 12.83 5.58 12.26
CA ALA A 19 13.57 6.40 11.31
C ALA A 19 12.74 6.70 10.06
N TRP A 20 12.00 5.70 9.54
CA TRP A 20 11.08 5.91 8.44
C TRP A 20 9.96 6.88 8.82
N LEU A 21 9.33 6.73 9.99
CA LEU A 21 8.28 7.63 10.45
C LEU A 21 8.80 9.06 10.59
N ALA A 22 9.97 9.23 11.18
CA ALA A 22 10.63 10.53 11.31
C ALA A 22 10.93 11.14 9.93
N ALA A 23 11.41 10.33 8.97
CA ALA A 23 11.66 10.79 7.61
C ALA A 23 10.37 11.21 6.88
N VAL A 24 9.27 10.48 7.08
CA VAL A 24 7.94 10.85 6.54
C VAL A 24 7.45 12.17 7.12
N VAL A 25 7.57 12.36 8.45
CA VAL A 25 7.19 13.61 9.11
C VAL A 25 8.09 14.76 8.63
N ALA A 26 9.39 14.57 8.56
CA ALA A 26 10.32 15.56 8.04
C ALA A 26 9.99 15.96 6.59
N ALA A 27 9.71 14.98 5.70
CA ALA A 27 9.33 15.24 4.31
C ALA A 27 8.03 16.05 4.18
N THR A 28 7.10 15.91 5.12
CA THR A 28 5.86 16.71 5.14
C THR A 28 6.09 18.14 5.63
N LEU A 29 7.03 18.35 6.53
CA LEU A 29 7.34 19.68 7.09
C LEU A 29 8.22 20.53 6.17
N VAL A 30 9.02 19.91 5.31
CA VAL A 30 9.90 20.63 4.38
C VAL A 30 9.10 21.24 3.24
N HIS A 31 9.25 22.56 3.05
CA HIS A 31 8.55 23.33 2.00
C HIS A 31 9.47 23.73 0.84
N GLU A 32 10.75 23.52 0.98
CA GLU A 32 11.75 23.84 -0.04
C GLU A 32 11.93 22.68 -1.02
N PRO A 33 11.75 22.87 -2.33
CA PRO A 33 11.86 21.81 -3.33
C PRO A 33 13.28 21.23 -3.42
N ALA A 34 14.31 22.01 -3.12
CA ALA A 34 15.70 21.56 -3.13
C ALA A 34 15.96 20.46 -2.10
N TRP A 35 15.45 20.61 -0.88
CA TRP A 35 15.59 19.60 0.18
C TRP A 35 14.81 18.32 -0.12
N LEU A 36 13.63 18.46 -0.75
CA LEU A 36 12.86 17.29 -1.18
C LEU A 36 13.57 16.52 -2.30
N ALA A 37 14.17 17.24 -3.27
CA ALA A 37 14.98 16.63 -4.32
C ALA A 37 16.22 15.92 -3.75
N ALA A 38 16.91 16.57 -2.80
CA ALA A 38 18.04 15.96 -2.09
C ALA A 38 17.60 14.71 -1.32
N GLY A 39 16.43 14.72 -0.67
CA GLY A 39 15.83 13.58 -0.01
C GLY A 39 15.55 12.42 -0.98
N CYS A 40 14.99 12.68 -2.16
CA CYS A 40 14.81 11.67 -3.21
C CYS A 40 16.14 11.07 -3.65
N ALA A 41 17.15 11.91 -3.90
CA ALA A 41 18.47 11.46 -4.28
C ALA A 41 19.12 10.61 -3.19
N ALA A 42 19.02 11.03 -1.93
CA ALA A 42 19.54 10.28 -0.78
C ALA A 42 18.92 8.88 -0.66
N VAL A 43 17.59 8.77 -0.74
CA VAL A 43 16.88 7.48 -0.68
C VAL A 43 17.29 6.57 -1.84
N VAL A 44 17.42 7.11 -3.05
CA VAL A 44 17.87 6.35 -4.22
C VAL A 44 19.31 5.89 -4.08
N LEU A 45 20.21 6.72 -3.55
CA LEU A 45 21.61 6.37 -3.32
C LEU A 45 21.75 5.29 -2.23
N LEU A 46 21.02 5.40 -1.13
CA LEU A 46 21.01 4.44 -0.02
C LEU A 46 20.39 3.10 -0.42
N SER A 47 19.53 3.08 -1.43
CA SER A 47 18.86 1.85 -1.89
C SER A 47 19.78 0.84 -2.59
N GLY A 48 21.02 1.20 -2.92
CA GLY A 48 22.05 0.28 -3.45
C GLY A 48 21.68 -0.40 -4.78
N ALA A 49 21.95 -1.70 -4.90
CA ALA A 49 21.84 -2.46 -6.16
C ALA A 49 20.42 -2.61 -6.74
N GLY A 50 19.38 -2.19 -6.05
CA GLY A 50 17.97 -2.29 -6.50
C GLY A 50 17.31 -0.93 -6.75
N ARG A 51 18.08 0.12 -6.97
CA ARG A 51 17.56 1.51 -7.15
C ARG A 51 16.53 1.62 -8.28
N LEU A 52 16.83 1.04 -9.45
CA LEU A 52 15.95 1.12 -10.62
C LEU A 52 14.60 0.45 -10.35
N ASP A 53 14.61 -0.75 -9.76
CA ASP A 53 13.38 -1.45 -9.40
C ASP A 53 12.55 -0.69 -8.38
N LEU A 54 13.19 -0.06 -7.41
CA LEU A 54 12.53 0.74 -6.38
C LEU A 54 11.88 1.98 -6.99
N VAL A 55 12.64 2.73 -7.80
CA VAL A 55 12.15 3.93 -8.50
C VAL A 55 11.03 3.59 -9.47
N LEU A 56 11.19 2.54 -10.30
CA LEU A 56 10.17 2.10 -11.25
C LEU A 56 8.90 1.62 -10.55
N ARG A 57 9.03 0.94 -9.42
CA ARG A 57 7.88 0.50 -8.63
C ARG A 57 7.15 1.68 -8.01
N ALA A 58 7.87 2.60 -7.37
CA ALA A 58 7.31 3.81 -6.81
C ALA A 58 6.63 4.65 -7.91
N LEU A 59 7.31 4.86 -9.03
CA LEU A 59 6.80 5.62 -10.17
C LEU A 59 5.52 4.99 -10.74
N ARG A 60 5.52 3.67 -10.97
CA ARG A 60 4.35 2.96 -11.53
C ARG A 60 3.11 3.09 -10.65
N VAL A 61 3.29 3.09 -9.33
CA VAL A 61 2.17 3.22 -8.40
C VAL A 61 1.68 4.66 -8.30
N VAL A 62 2.58 5.62 -8.30
CA VAL A 62 2.25 7.02 -8.01
C VAL A 62 1.96 7.83 -9.27
N LEU A 63 2.53 7.45 -10.41
CA LEU A 63 2.39 8.17 -11.68
C LEU A 63 0.92 8.43 -12.09
N PRO A 64 -0.01 7.47 -12.04
CA PRO A 64 -1.40 7.74 -12.42
C PRO A 64 -2.06 8.76 -11.49
N VAL A 65 -1.74 8.72 -10.21
CA VAL A 65 -2.28 9.67 -9.22
C VAL A 65 -1.65 11.06 -9.44
N LEU A 66 -0.35 11.13 -9.66
CA LEU A 66 0.35 12.39 -9.96
C LEU A 66 -0.18 13.03 -11.24
N LEU A 67 -0.40 12.25 -12.29
CA LEU A 67 -0.95 12.74 -13.55
C LEU A 67 -2.38 13.29 -13.34
N LEU A 68 -3.22 12.57 -12.62
CA LEU A 68 -4.60 13.00 -12.36
C LEU A 68 -4.62 14.33 -11.59
N ILE A 69 -3.86 14.41 -10.49
CA ILE A 69 -3.80 15.63 -9.68
C ILE A 69 -3.18 16.79 -10.47
N SER A 70 -2.08 16.54 -11.20
CA SER A 70 -1.40 17.56 -11.98
C SER A 70 -2.28 18.09 -13.10
N THR A 71 -3.01 17.21 -13.80
CA THR A 71 -3.95 17.62 -14.86
C THR A 71 -5.09 18.45 -14.28
N GLY A 72 -5.69 18.02 -13.17
CA GLY A 72 -6.76 18.77 -12.51
C GLY A 72 -6.30 20.16 -12.08
N TYR A 73 -5.09 20.25 -11.54
CA TYR A 73 -4.52 21.51 -11.09
C TYR A 73 -4.13 22.44 -12.27
N LEU A 74 -3.62 21.89 -13.38
CA LEU A 74 -3.33 22.65 -14.60
C LEU A 74 -4.61 23.24 -15.22
N VAL A 75 -5.69 22.45 -15.27
CA VAL A 75 -6.98 22.95 -15.76
C VAL A 75 -7.50 24.09 -14.88
N MET A 76 -7.41 23.93 -13.55
CA MET A 76 -7.82 24.99 -12.61
C MET A 76 -6.94 26.23 -12.73
N SER A 77 -5.63 26.06 -12.87
CA SER A 77 -4.66 27.16 -13.10
C SER A 77 -4.96 27.94 -14.37
N TRP A 78 -5.34 27.22 -15.44
CA TRP A 78 -5.73 27.84 -16.71
C TRP A 78 -7.03 28.64 -16.59
N LEU A 79 -8.01 28.14 -15.84
CA LEU A 79 -9.28 28.84 -15.59
C LEU A 79 -9.13 30.08 -14.71
N THR A 80 -8.21 30.03 -13.73
CA THR A 80 -8.03 31.12 -12.75
C THR A 80 -6.92 32.12 -13.14
N GLY A 81 -6.12 31.81 -14.20
CA GLY A 81 -5.02 32.67 -14.64
C GLY A 81 -3.84 32.76 -13.67
N THR A 82 -3.79 31.92 -12.65
CA THR A 82 -2.71 31.93 -11.64
C THR A 82 -1.64 30.90 -11.98
N PRO A 83 -0.33 31.28 -12.06
CA PRO A 83 0.75 30.33 -12.32
C PRO A 83 0.98 29.44 -11.12
N ALA A 84 0.80 28.13 -11.31
CA ALA A 84 0.82 27.14 -10.24
C ALA A 84 2.03 26.20 -10.27
N TRP A 85 3.04 26.50 -11.09
CA TRP A 85 4.16 25.60 -11.36
C TRP A 85 4.98 25.24 -10.12
N SER A 86 5.25 26.20 -9.25
CA SER A 86 6.04 25.98 -8.02
C SER A 86 5.33 25.03 -7.05
N PHE A 87 4.03 25.24 -6.88
CA PHE A 87 3.22 24.39 -6.02
C PHE A 87 3.10 22.97 -6.59
N LEU A 88 2.88 22.85 -7.90
CA LEU A 88 2.76 21.56 -8.57
C LEU A 88 4.05 20.74 -8.48
N LEU A 89 5.19 21.39 -8.67
CA LEU A 89 6.50 20.77 -8.56
C LEU A 89 6.74 20.27 -7.14
N LEU A 90 6.46 21.11 -6.14
CA LEU A 90 6.63 20.77 -4.73
C LEU A 90 5.71 19.61 -4.33
N LEU A 91 4.45 19.63 -4.76
CA LEU A 91 3.49 18.56 -4.49
C LEU A 91 3.95 17.23 -5.09
N ASN A 92 4.30 17.23 -6.39
CA ASN A 92 4.73 16.05 -7.10
C ASN A 92 6.00 15.45 -6.48
N LEU A 93 6.96 16.29 -6.14
CA LEU A 93 8.22 15.87 -5.53
C LEU A 93 8.00 15.29 -4.13
N ARG A 94 7.10 15.89 -3.33
CA ARG A 94 6.73 15.40 -1.99
C ARG A 94 6.06 14.03 -2.07
N VAL A 95 5.06 13.89 -2.93
CA VAL A 95 4.35 12.60 -3.11
C VAL A 95 5.30 11.52 -3.60
N PHE A 96 6.20 11.86 -4.54
CA PHE A 96 7.20 10.93 -5.03
C PHE A 96 8.20 10.51 -3.95
N LEU A 97 8.69 11.45 -3.12
CA LEU A 97 9.57 11.15 -1.98
C LEU A 97 8.89 10.21 -0.97
N LEU A 98 7.63 10.49 -0.61
CA LEU A 98 6.88 9.63 0.30
C LEU A 98 6.69 8.21 -0.27
N ALA A 99 6.44 8.10 -1.58
CA ALA A 99 6.34 6.81 -2.24
C ALA A 99 7.66 6.05 -2.28
N LEU A 100 8.78 6.75 -2.51
CA LEU A 100 10.12 6.15 -2.44
C LEU A 100 10.44 5.65 -1.02
N LEU A 101 10.21 6.47 0.00
CA LEU A 101 10.41 6.10 1.41
C LEU A 101 9.57 4.88 1.79
N THR A 102 8.30 4.87 1.40
CA THR A 102 7.40 3.74 1.67
C THR A 102 7.82 2.48 0.93
N SER A 103 8.20 2.61 -0.34
CA SER A 103 8.68 1.48 -1.14
C SER A 103 9.99 0.90 -0.60
N TRP A 104 10.89 1.75 -0.12
CA TRP A 104 12.12 1.34 0.53
C TRP A 104 11.87 0.62 1.86
N MET A 105 11.01 1.19 2.72
CA MET A 105 10.61 0.58 3.97
C MET A 105 9.98 -0.81 3.77
N LEU A 106 9.03 -0.94 2.84
CA LEU A 106 8.36 -2.22 2.54
C LEU A 106 9.33 -3.29 2.02
N ARG A 107 10.45 -2.88 1.43
CA ARG A 107 11.48 -3.77 0.95
C ARG A 107 12.40 -4.26 2.08
N ASP A 108 12.84 -3.35 2.95
CA ASP A 108 13.92 -3.60 3.91
C ASP A 108 13.41 -3.93 5.32
N VAL A 109 12.24 -3.43 5.71
CA VAL A 109 11.68 -3.64 7.04
C VAL A 109 10.61 -4.72 7.02
N ARG A 110 10.84 -5.81 7.74
CA ARG A 110 9.82 -6.80 8.06
C ARG A 110 8.96 -6.26 9.20
N ILE A 111 7.77 -5.78 8.87
CA ILE A 111 6.81 -5.21 9.83
C ILE A 111 6.55 -6.18 11.00
N GLU A 112 6.51 -7.48 10.70
CA GLU A 112 6.31 -8.54 11.69
C GLU A 112 7.40 -8.56 12.77
N LEU A 113 8.67 -8.33 12.37
CA LEU A 113 9.81 -8.27 13.30
C LEU A 113 9.83 -6.95 14.06
N ALA A 114 9.43 -5.85 13.45
CA ALA A 114 9.35 -4.55 14.12
C ALA A 114 8.30 -4.55 15.26
N LEU A 115 7.23 -5.32 15.10
CA LEU A 115 6.14 -5.45 16.07
C LEU A 115 6.39 -6.51 17.16
N GLN A 116 7.56 -7.18 17.20
CA GLN A 116 7.86 -8.20 18.22
C GLN A 116 7.73 -7.70 19.67
N GLY A 117 7.93 -6.40 19.90
CA GLY A 117 7.77 -5.83 21.23
C GLY A 117 6.36 -5.43 21.63
N TRP A 118 5.39 -5.57 20.72
CA TRP A 118 3.99 -5.20 20.95
C TRP A 118 3.09 -6.43 20.70
N PRO A 119 2.91 -7.31 21.68
CA PRO A 119 2.22 -8.58 21.49
C PRO A 119 0.78 -8.41 21.02
N ARG A 120 0.10 -7.35 21.48
CA ARG A 120 -1.26 -7.02 21.01
C ARG A 120 -1.29 -6.65 19.53
N ALA A 121 -0.40 -5.76 19.10
CA ALA A 121 -0.32 -5.34 17.68
C ALA A 121 0.06 -6.51 16.76
N ARG A 122 0.98 -7.39 17.20
CA ARG A 122 1.34 -8.59 16.45
C ARG A 122 0.17 -9.56 16.31
N ARG A 123 -0.64 -9.75 17.38
CA ARG A 123 -1.84 -10.58 17.32
C ARG A 123 -2.87 -10.02 16.34
N TRP A 124 -3.12 -8.72 16.37
CA TRP A 124 -3.99 -8.05 15.39
C TRP A 124 -3.48 -8.19 13.97
N LEU A 125 -2.19 -7.98 13.75
CA LEU A 125 -1.58 -8.13 12.42
C LEU A 125 -1.75 -9.56 11.88
N SER A 126 -1.53 -10.59 12.71
CA SER A 126 -1.72 -11.98 12.29
C SER A 126 -3.17 -12.30 11.92
N ILE A 127 -4.14 -11.78 12.67
CA ILE A 127 -5.57 -11.94 12.35
C ILE A 127 -5.88 -11.28 10.99
N VAL A 128 -5.42 -10.03 10.80
CA VAL A 128 -5.64 -9.31 9.54
C VAL A 128 -4.99 -10.05 8.36
N GLN A 129 -3.78 -10.56 8.51
CA GLN A 129 -3.09 -11.31 7.45
C GLN A 129 -3.86 -12.58 7.05
N VAL A 130 -4.37 -13.33 8.02
CA VAL A 130 -5.19 -14.52 7.76
C VAL A 130 -6.48 -14.15 7.03
N GLN A 131 -7.14 -13.06 7.44
CA GLN A 131 -8.35 -12.59 6.76
C GLN A 131 -8.07 -12.13 5.33
N VAL A 132 -7.00 -11.35 5.13
CA VAL A 132 -6.58 -10.92 3.78
C VAL A 132 -6.25 -12.13 2.90
N ALA A 133 -5.58 -13.15 3.42
CA ALA A 133 -5.27 -14.37 2.67
C ALA A 133 -6.56 -15.12 2.27
N THR A 134 -7.53 -15.23 3.19
CA THR A 134 -8.83 -15.83 2.93
C THR A 134 -9.60 -15.07 1.84
N PHE A 135 -9.65 -13.74 1.92
CA PHE A 135 -10.31 -12.92 0.89
C PHE A 135 -9.62 -13.01 -0.47
N ARG A 136 -8.29 -13.04 -0.50
CA ARG A 136 -7.54 -13.24 -1.75
C ARG A 136 -7.87 -14.59 -2.39
N ARG A 137 -7.97 -15.64 -1.60
CA ARG A 137 -8.35 -16.97 -2.09
C ARG A 137 -9.77 -16.96 -2.65
N LEU A 138 -10.75 -16.43 -1.90
CA LEU A 138 -12.15 -16.30 -2.35
C LEU A 138 -12.26 -15.49 -3.64
N ALA A 139 -11.56 -14.36 -3.71
CA ALA A 139 -11.53 -13.53 -4.92
C ALA A 139 -10.92 -14.27 -6.12
N GLY A 140 -9.90 -15.11 -5.89
CA GLY A 140 -9.31 -15.98 -6.90
C GLY A 140 -10.31 -17.02 -7.40
N GLU A 141 -10.91 -17.79 -6.50
CA GLU A 141 -11.91 -18.83 -6.79
C GLU A 141 -13.10 -18.25 -7.59
N TYR A 142 -13.63 -17.09 -7.16
CA TYR A 142 -14.71 -16.42 -7.89
C TYR A 142 -14.29 -15.99 -9.29
N ARG A 143 -13.10 -15.44 -9.42
CA ARG A 143 -12.56 -14.98 -10.70
C ARG A 143 -12.36 -16.16 -11.67
N ASP A 144 -11.90 -17.28 -11.17
CA ASP A 144 -11.73 -18.52 -11.94
C ASP A 144 -13.10 -19.12 -12.33
N ALA A 145 -14.08 -19.10 -11.42
CA ALA A 145 -15.45 -19.52 -11.70
C ALA A 145 -16.14 -18.64 -12.76
N VAL A 146 -15.93 -17.31 -12.72
CA VAL A 146 -16.43 -16.40 -13.77
C VAL A 146 -15.74 -16.67 -15.11
N LYS A 147 -14.43 -16.90 -15.09
CA LYS A 147 -13.64 -17.17 -16.28
C LYS A 147 -14.04 -18.51 -16.93
N SER A 148 -14.32 -19.54 -16.15
CA SER A 148 -14.75 -20.84 -16.66
C SER A 148 -16.16 -20.82 -17.31
N ARG A 149 -17.01 -19.90 -16.89
CA ARG A 149 -18.36 -19.71 -17.43
C ARG A 149 -18.42 -18.75 -18.62
N SER A 150 -17.35 -17.99 -18.86
CA SER A 150 -17.28 -16.99 -19.93
C SER A 150 -16.53 -17.53 -21.12
N THR A 151 -17.24 -17.82 -22.21
CA THR A 151 -16.64 -18.25 -23.49
C THR A 151 -16.11 -17.07 -24.33
N VAL A 152 -16.53 -15.84 -23.99
CA VAL A 152 -16.15 -14.60 -24.70
C VAL A 152 -15.49 -13.64 -23.72
N ALA A 153 -14.50 -12.88 -24.19
CA ALA A 153 -13.84 -11.87 -23.38
C ALA A 153 -14.85 -10.82 -22.84
N PRO A 154 -14.94 -10.63 -21.51
CA PRO A 154 -15.96 -9.74 -20.94
C PRO A 154 -15.70 -8.28 -21.32
N THR A 155 -16.76 -7.56 -21.67
CA THR A 155 -16.71 -6.11 -21.90
C THR A 155 -16.36 -5.36 -20.61
N LEU A 156 -15.89 -4.11 -20.71
CA LEU A 156 -15.56 -3.28 -19.53
C LEU A 156 -16.75 -3.19 -18.56
N ARG A 157 -17.96 -2.99 -19.06
CA ARG A 157 -19.18 -2.93 -18.24
C ARG A 157 -19.45 -4.24 -17.49
N GLN A 158 -19.23 -5.38 -18.13
CA GLN A 158 -19.35 -6.69 -17.48
C GLN A 158 -18.29 -6.90 -16.41
N ARG A 159 -17.04 -6.41 -16.63
CA ARG A 159 -15.99 -6.43 -15.62
C ARG A 159 -16.35 -5.63 -14.38
N TYR A 160 -16.89 -4.42 -14.55
CA TYR A 160 -17.35 -3.59 -13.42
C TYR A 160 -18.50 -4.26 -12.64
N ARG A 161 -19.50 -4.81 -13.36
CA ARG A 161 -20.59 -5.56 -12.72
C ARG A 161 -20.07 -6.79 -11.96
N ALA A 162 -19.16 -7.56 -12.56
CA ALA A 162 -18.54 -8.73 -11.91
C ALA A 162 -17.72 -8.32 -10.68
N SER A 163 -17.00 -7.20 -10.72
CA SER A 163 -16.27 -6.68 -9.56
C SER A 163 -17.21 -6.25 -8.43
N GLY A 164 -18.34 -5.61 -8.76
CA GLY A 164 -19.36 -5.26 -7.77
C GLY A 164 -20.02 -6.49 -7.15
N ALA A 165 -20.41 -7.47 -7.95
CA ALA A 165 -20.96 -8.74 -7.47
C ALA A 165 -19.95 -9.52 -6.59
N LEU A 166 -18.66 -9.51 -6.97
CA LEU A 166 -17.60 -10.07 -6.15
C LEU A 166 -17.51 -9.36 -4.79
N GLY A 167 -17.55 -8.02 -4.78
CA GLY A 167 -17.50 -7.24 -3.54
C GLY A 167 -18.65 -7.61 -2.60
N LEU A 168 -19.86 -7.71 -3.10
CA LEU A 168 -21.04 -8.13 -2.32
C LEU A 168 -20.91 -9.56 -1.81
N ALA A 169 -20.50 -10.52 -2.66
CA ALA A 169 -20.32 -11.91 -2.26
C ALA A 169 -19.22 -12.08 -1.20
N VAL A 170 -18.14 -11.29 -1.29
CA VAL A 170 -17.06 -11.27 -0.29
C VAL A 170 -17.55 -10.69 1.03
N LEU A 171 -18.34 -9.62 1.00
CA LEU A 171 -18.94 -9.00 2.19
C LEU A 171 -19.91 -9.98 2.90
N ASP A 172 -20.82 -10.59 2.14
CA ASP A 172 -21.76 -11.58 2.67
C ASP A 172 -21.03 -12.77 3.33
N LYS A 173 -20.00 -13.27 2.65
CA LYS A 173 -19.15 -14.33 3.19
C LYS A 173 -18.35 -13.88 4.42
N ALA A 174 -17.95 -12.61 4.48
CA ALA A 174 -17.24 -12.06 5.64
C ALA A 174 -18.15 -12.00 6.86
N VAL A 175 -19.39 -11.55 6.70
CA VAL A 175 -20.40 -11.52 7.77
C VAL A 175 -20.67 -12.94 8.27
N TYR A 176 -20.94 -13.88 7.35
CA TYR A 176 -21.17 -15.28 7.71
C TYR A 176 -19.98 -15.91 8.47
N ASN A 177 -18.76 -15.65 8.02
CA ASN A 177 -17.56 -16.13 8.71
C ASN A 177 -17.38 -15.48 10.09
N ALA A 178 -17.69 -14.18 10.24
CA ALA A 178 -17.62 -13.49 11.51
C ALA A 178 -18.59 -14.08 12.52
N GLU A 179 -19.82 -14.37 12.10
CA GLU A 179 -20.83 -15.05 12.93
C GLU A 179 -20.39 -16.46 13.34
N ALA A 180 -19.88 -17.26 12.39
CA ALA A 180 -19.40 -18.61 12.65
C ALA A 180 -18.21 -18.63 13.63
N VAL A 181 -17.27 -17.69 13.47
CA VAL A 181 -16.12 -17.52 14.39
C VAL A 181 -16.59 -17.09 15.76
N THR A 182 -17.54 -16.14 15.85
CA THR A 182 -18.11 -15.67 17.13
C THR A 182 -18.82 -16.80 17.88
N GLN A 183 -19.61 -17.60 17.15
CA GLN A 183 -20.26 -18.78 17.74
C GLN A 183 -19.22 -19.82 18.22
N GLY A 184 -18.16 -20.06 17.42
CA GLY A 184 -17.08 -20.96 17.81
C GLY A 184 -16.26 -20.45 19.02
N MET A 185 -16.08 -19.15 19.18
CA MET A 185 -15.44 -18.54 20.35
C MET A 185 -16.34 -18.64 21.59
N ARG A 186 -17.63 -18.37 21.42
CA ARG A 186 -18.62 -18.48 22.51
C ARG A 186 -18.72 -19.91 23.03
N SER A 187 -18.76 -20.90 22.14
CA SER A 187 -18.82 -22.32 22.53
C SER A 187 -17.57 -22.81 23.28
N ARG A 188 -16.44 -22.10 23.14
CA ARG A 188 -15.18 -22.38 23.85
C ARG A 188 -14.97 -21.51 25.08
N GLY A 189 -15.96 -20.72 25.49
CA GLY A 189 -15.86 -19.81 26.64
C GLY A 189 -14.85 -18.65 26.45
N ALA A 190 -14.46 -18.36 25.24
CA ALA A 190 -13.44 -17.33 24.98
C ALA A 190 -13.99 -15.89 25.01
N LEU A 191 -15.28 -15.71 25.16
CA LEU A 191 -15.98 -14.42 25.22
C LEU A 191 -16.71 -14.21 26.59
N ASP A 192 -16.51 -15.10 27.55
CA ASP A 192 -17.21 -15.07 28.85
C ASP A 192 -16.36 -14.35 29.93
N ASP A 193 -15.27 -13.60 29.55
CA ASP A 193 -14.45 -12.77 30.43
C ASP A 193 -14.88 -11.30 30.43
#